data_53f6e7fb8792f8cd8cdf49d3e7230c74
#
_entry.id   53f6e7fb8792f8cd8cdf49d3e7230c74
#
_cell.length_a   1.000
_cell.length_b   1.000
_cell.length_c   1.000
_cell.angle_alpha   90.00
_cell.angle_beta   90.00
_cell.angle_gamma   90.00
#
_symmetry.space_group_name_H-M   'P 1'
#
loop_
_entity.id
_entity.type
_entity.pdbx_description
1 polymer ?
#
loop_
_entity_poly.entity_id
_entity_poly.type
_entity_poly.pdbx_seq_one_letter_code
_entity_poly.pdbx_strand_id
1 'polypeptide(L)'
;MKSRILITALVLFTTLAMAQNTLQVKIDHIKSSKGNIIVGLYDKGDNFPREAMDGKIVKASKNGVVVVFENVKPGKYAVSTIHDENKNKDLDQNKLGIPKEGFGFSNNAMGAIGPPSFDKASIELTADQKETNISIDMRYMIGKNKTD
;
A
#
# COMPACT_ATOMS: atom_id res chain seq x y z
N MET A 1 15.92 59.32 37.21
CA MET A 1 14.89 58.34 36.81
C MET A 1 15.48 57.44 35.70
N LYS A 2 15.82 56.20 36.01
CA LYS A 2 16.39 55.28 35.07
C LYS A 2 15.25 54.42 34.47
N SER A 3 14.86 54.68 33.22
CA SER A 3 13.86 53.90 32.49
C SER A 3 14.44 52.54 32.11
N ARG A 4 13.94 51.47 32.64
CA ARG A 4 14.27 50.08 32.26
C ARG A 4 13.35 49.66 31.13
N ILE A 5 13.85 49.61 29.91
CA ILE A 5 13.16 49.06 28.74
C ILE A 5 13.24 47.53 28.86
N LEU A 6 12.12 46.89 29.16
CA LEU A 6 11.98 45.42 29.20
C LEU A 6 11.70 44.94 27.75
N ILE A 7 12.72 44.40 27.08
CA ILE A 7 12.56 43.80 25.76
C ILE A 7 12.07 42.38 25.97
N THR A 8 10.76 42.15 25.79
CA THR A 8 10.18 40.81 25.78
C THR A 8 10.46 40.16 24.42
N ALA A 9 11.43 39.25 24.36
CA ALA A 9 11.71 38.46 23.17
C ALA A 9 10.57 37.43 22.98
N LEU A 10 9.69 37.69 22.00
CA LEU A 10 8.65 36.76 21.56
C LEU A 10 9.33 35.68 20.72
N VAL A 11 9.60 34.53 21.30
CA VAL A 11 10.10 33.35 20.60
C VAL A 11 8.93 32.73 19.81
N LEU A 12 8.86 32.98 18.51
CA LEU A 12 7.93 32.27 17.62
C LEU A 12 8.41 30.80 17.48
N PHE A 13 7.76 29.91 18.21
CA PHE A 13 7.86 28.48 17.93
C PHE A 13 7.08 28.18 16.62
N THR A 14 7.76 28.18 15.48
CA THR A 14 7.22 27.62 14.25
C THR A 14 7.18 26.11 14.39
N THR A 15 6.03 25.55 14.72
CA THR A 15 5.80 24.10 14.58
C THR A 15 5.85 23.76 13.11
N LEU A 16 6.89 23.05 12.69
CA LEU A 16 6.93 22.41 11.37
C LEU A 16 5.82 21.35 11.37
N ALA A 17 4.66 21.69 10.82
CA ALA A 17 3.61 20.72 10.56
C ALA A 17 4.18 19.76 9.52
N MET A 18 4.55 18.56 9.96
CA MET A 18 4.95 17.47 9.05
C MET A 18 3.74 17.13 8.21
N ALA A 19 3.84 17.36 6.90
CA ALA A 19 2.80 16.97 5.97
C ALA A 19 2.62 15.43 6.06
N GLN A 20 1.42 15.02 6.39
CA GLN A 20 1.03 13.60 6.49
C GLN A 20 -0.02 13.35 5.42
N ASN A 21 0.18 12.32 4.63
CA ASN A 21 -0.74 11.92 3.58
C ASN A 21 -1.63 10.77 4.07
N THR A 22 -2.81 10.70 3.50
CA THR A 22 -3.65 9.51 3.54
C THR A 22 -3.54 8.80 2.20
N LEU A 23 -3.11 7.54 2.20
CA LEU A 23 -3.09 6.69 1.02
C LEU A 23 -4.29 5.77 1.03
N GLN A 24 -5.21 5.95 0.09
CA GLN A 24 -6.32 5.03 -0.14
C GLN A 24 -5.97 4.06 -1.26
N VAL A 25 -6.09 2.78 -0.97
CA VAL A 25 -5.85 1.68 -1.91
C VAL A 25 -7.18 0.98 -2.19
N LYS A 26 -7.72 1.19 -3.37
CA LYS A 26 -8.88 0.44 -3.86
C LYS A 26 -8.40 -0.84 -4.53
N ILE A 27 -8.99 -1.97 -4.16
CA ILE A 27 -8.64 -3.29 -4.70
C ILE A 27 -9.87 -3.86 -5.39
N ASP A 28 -9.75 -4.07 -6.68
CA ASP A 28 -10.84 -4.54 -7.56
C ASP A 28 -10.54 -5.94 -8.12
N HIS A 29 -11.51 -6.53 -8.82
CA HIS A 29 -11.43 -7.85 -9.47
C HIS A 29 -11.14 -8.99 -8.49
N ILE A 30 -11.66 -8.89 -7.26
CA ILE A 30 -11.56 -9.94 -6.25
C ILE A 30 -12.48 -11.10 -6.63
N LYS A 31 -11.89 -12.30 -6.85
CA LYS A 31 -12.57 -13.48 -7.38
C LYS A 31 -13.69 -14.00 -6.47
N SER A 32 -13.51 -13.92 -5.17
CA SER A 32 -14.47 -14.44 -4.18
C SER A 32 -14.49 -13.58 -2.91
N SER A 33 -15.56 -13.68 -2.14
CA SER A 33 -15.63 -13.06 -0.79
C SER A 33 -15.10 -13.99 0.31
N LYS A 34 -14.37 -15.05 -0.06
CA LYS A 34 -13.76 -16.00 0.87
C LYS A 34 -12.41 -15.46 1.35
N GLY A 35 -12.11 -15.64 2.62
CA GLY A 35 -10.83 -15.27 3.20
C GLY A 35 -10.66 -13.77 3.42
N ASN A 36 -9.44 -13.29 3.27
CA ASN A 36 -9.03 -11.92 3.53
C ASN A 36 -8.25 -11.33 2.34
N ILE A 37 -8.21 -10.02 2.28
CA ILE A 37 -7.25 -9.26 1.47
C ILE A 37 -6.18 -8.75 2.43
N ILE A 38 -4.93 -9.09 2.16
CA ILE A 38 -3.76 -8.60 2.87
C ILE A 38 -3.11 -7.54 1.98
N VAL A 39 -2.84 -6.37 2.54
CA VAL A 39 -2.23 -5.24 1.83
C VAL A 39 -1.00 -4.80 2.57
N GLY A 40 0.14 -4.80 1.90
CA GLY A 40 1.42 -4.33 2.42
C GLY A 40 1.84 -3.02 1.79
N LEU A 41 2.34 -2.08 2.61
CA LEU A 41 2.97 -0.83 2.19
C LEU A 41 4.48 -0.94 2.42
N TYR A 42 5.27 -0.51 1.44
CA TYR A 42 6.74 -0.63 1.42
C TYR A 42 7.38 0.71 1.09
N ASP A 43 8.43 1.08 1.80
CA ASP A 43 9.24 2.29 1.57
C ASP A 43 10.63 1.98 0.99
N LYS A 44 10.98 0.70 0.84
CA LYS A 44 12.28 0.23 0.37
C LYS A 44 12.15 -0.97 -0.57
N GLY A 45 13.09 -1.04 -1.52
CA GLY A 45 13.14 -2.11 -2.51
C GLY A 45 13.82 -3.40 -2.07
N ASP A 46 14.69 -3.36 -1.06
CA ASP A 46 15.59 -4.47 -0.71
C ASP A 46 14.86 -5.78 -0.39
N ASN A 47 13.72 -5.68 0.29
CA ASN A 47 12.90 -6.83 0.68
C ASN A 47 11.49 -6.83 0.07
N PHE A 48 11.26 -5.97 -0.94
CA PHE A 48 9.97 -5.93 -1.63
C PHE A 48 9.73 -7.22 -2.45
N PRO A 49 8.58 -7.85 -2.37
CA PRO A 49 7.38 -7.55 -1.56
C PRO A 49 7.27 -8.40 -0.28
N ARG A 50 8.35 -8.73 0.39
CA ARG A 50 8.37 -9.67 1.53
C ARG A 50 8.17 -9.01 2.89
N GLU A 51 8.83 -7.88 3.14
CA GLU A 51 8.81 -7.19 4.44
C GLU A 51 8.17 -5.81 4.27
N ALA A 52 6.88 -5.71 4.59
CA ALA A 52 6.15 -4.46 4.57
C ALA A 52 6.50 -3.60 5.79
N MET A 53 6.59 -2.27 5.59
CA MET A 53 6.72 -1.31 6.69
C MET A 53 5.43 -1.16 7.48
N ASP A 54 4.29 -1.32 6.82
CA ASP A 54 2.94 -1.34 7.41
C ASP A 54 2.06 -2.32 6.63
N GLY A 55 1.07 -2.91 7.31
CA GLY A 55 0.19 -3.89 6.70
C GLY A 55 -1.23 -3.81 7.23
N LYS A 56 -2.19 -4.07 6.36
CA LYS A 56 -3.62 -4.12 6.69
C LYS A 56 -4.21 -5.44 6.23
N ILE A 57 -5.14 -5.98 7.02
CA ILE A 57 -5.90 -7.18 6.67
C ILE A 57 -7.38 -6.81 6.74
N VAL A 58 -8.10 -7.01 5.65
CA VAL A 58 -9.54 -6.78 5.57
C VAL A 58 -10.25 -7.99 5.00
N LYS A 59 -11.53 -8.14 5.29
CA LYS A 59 -12.33 -9.24 4.73
C LYS A 59 -12.47 -9.09 3.21
N ALA A 60 -12.28 -10.17 2.47
CA ALA A 60 -12.45 -10.18 1.02
C ALA A 60 -13.91 -9.90 0.63
N SER A 61 -14.10 -9.16 -0.47
CA SER A 61 -15.40 -8.86 -1.05
C SER A 61 -15.31 -8.83 -2.58
N LYS A 62 -16.21 -9.51 -3.27
CA LYS A 62 -16.31 -9.46 -4.74
C LYS A 62 -16.60 -8.05 -5.29
N ASN A 63 -17.19 -7.18 -4.47
CA ASN A 63 -17.47 -5.79 -4.85
C ASN A 63 -16.25 -4.86 -4.73
N GLY A 64 -15.07 -5.43 -4.48
CA GLY A 64 -13.88 -4.68 -4.14
C GLY A 64 -13.79 -4.32 -2.66
N VAL A 65 -12.63 -3.85 -2.24
CA VAL A 65 -12.37 -3.32 -0.90
C VAL A 65 -11.52 -2.06 -0.99
N VAL A 66 -11.63 -1.21 0.01
CA VAL A 66 -10.77 -0.02 0.17
C VAL A 66 -9.99 -0.16 1.45
N VAL A 67 -8.68 0.04 1.37
CA VAL A 67 -7.77 0.02 2.51
C VAL A 67 -7.11 1.39 2.62
N VAL A 68 -7.03 1.93 3.84
CA VAL A 68 -6.51 3.27 4.11
C VAL A 68 -5.28 3.19 4.99
N PHE A 69 -4.18 3.79 4.54
CA PHE A 69 -3.00 4.06 5.34
C PHE A 69 -2.99 5.55 5.69
N GLU A 70 -3.08 5.85 6.97
CA GLU A 70 -3.09 7.22 7.49
C GLU A 70 -1.68 7.63 7.92
N ASN A 71 -1.44 8.94 7.96
CA ASN A 71 -0.20 9.53 8.46
C ASN A 71 1.07 9.06 7.72
N VAL A 72 0.94 8.74 6.42
CA VAL A 72 2.08 8.36 5.59
C VAL A 72 2.90 9.61 5.26
N LYS A 73 4.19 9.59 5.51
CA LYS A 73 5.09 10.70 5.19
C LYS A 73 5.25 10.85 3.67
N PRO A 74 5.54 12.05 3.15
CA PRO A 74 5.95 12.20 1.76
C PRO A 74 7.12 11.27 1.42
N GLY A 75 7.09 10.65 0.24
CA GLY A 75 8.13 9.70 -0.16
C GLY A 75 7.68 8.75 -1.27
N LYS A 76 8.58 7.85 -1.63
CA LYS A 76 8.37 6.81 -2.64
C LYS A 76 7.96 5.50 -1.96
N TYR A 77 6.84 4.95 -2.39
CA TYR A 77 6.25 3.74 -1.80
C TYR A 77 5.82 2.75 -2.87
N ALA A 78 5.72 1.49 -2.51
CA ALA A 78 5.04 0.48 -3.29
C ALA A 78 3.98 -0.22 -2.43
N VAL A 79 2.95 -0.75 -3.08
CA VAL A 79 1.89 -1.52 -2.42
C VAL A 79 1.82 -2.90 -3.06
N SER A 80 1.71 -3.94 -2.22
CA SER A 80 1.32 -5.28 -2.66
C SER A 80 0.01 -5.70 -2.02
N THR A 81 -0.72 -6.57 -2.69
CA THR A 81 -1.94 -7.17 -2.14
C THR A 81 -2.01 -8.65 -2.47
N ILE A 82 -2.56 -9.42 -1.53
CA ILE A 82 -2.78 -10.87 -1.62
C ILE A 82 -4.23 -11.16 -1.26
N HIS A 83 -4.89 -12.04 -2.03
CA HIS A 83 -6.19 -12.61 -1.66
C HIS A 83 -5.97 -13.94 -0.95
N ASP A 84 -5.80 -13.90 0.35
CA ASP A 84 -5.59 -15.04 1.24
C ASP A 84 -6.92 -15.76 1.50
N GLU A 85 -7.27 -16.71 0.62
CA GLU A 85 -8.56 -17.44 0.69
C GLU A 85 -8.63 -18.45 1.85
N ASN A 86 -7.48 -18.99 2.30
CA ASN A 86 -7.40 -19.99 3.37
C ASN A 86 -7.00 -19.42 4.74
N LYS A 87 -6.66 -18.11 4.81
CA LYS A 87 -6.26 -17.38 6.03
C LYS A 87 -4.95 -17.86 6.66
N ASN A 88 -4.02 -18.32 5.84
CA ASN A 88 -2.69 -18.72 6.31
C ASN A 88 -1.69 -17.57 6.37
N LYS A 89 -2.07 -16.37 5.86
CA LYS A 89 -1.28 -15.14 5.80
C LYS A 89 -0.07 -15.22 4.87
N ASP A 90 -0.10 -16.11 3.91
CA ASP A 90 0.95 -16.30 2.92
C ASP A 90 0.32 -16.37 1.51
N LEU A 91 1.12 -16.15 0.47
CA LEU A 91 0.71 -16.37 -0.91
C LEU A 91 1.00 -17.81 -1.29
N ASP A 92 -0.04 -18.63 -1.34
CA ASP A 92 0.08 -20.03 -1.75
C ASP A 92 0.57 -20.17 -3.20
N GLN A 93 1.55 -21.04 -3.40
CA GLN A 93 2.13 -21.33 -4.71
C GLN A 93 2.09 -22.83 -5.00
N ASN A 94 2.14 -23.19 -6.27
CA ASN A 94 2.36 -24.57 -6.68
C ASN A 94 3.86 -24.93 -6.67
N LYS A 95 4.18 -26.19 -7.00
CA LYS A 95 5.58 -26.66 -7.03
C LYS A 95 6.48 -25.91 -8.04
N LEU A 96 5.89 -25.18 -8.97
CA LEU A 96 6.61 -24.39 -9.99
C LEU A 96 6.71 -22.90 -9.58
N GLY A 97 6.29 -22.53 -8.36
CA GLY A 97 6.30 -21.14 -7.89
C GLY A 97 5.17 -20.27 -8.46
N ILE A 98 4.17 -20.87 -9.11
CA ILE A 98 3.04 -20.13 -9.68
C ILE A 98 2.00 -19.90 -8.57
N PRO A 99 1.57 -18.64 -8.32
CA PRO A 99 0.55 -18.34 -7.33
C PRO A 99 -0.76 -19.07 -7.60
N LYS A 100 -1.31 -19.70 -6.57
CA LYS A 100 -2.64 -20.31 -6.55
C LYS A 100 -3.72 -19.33 -6.14
N GLU A 101 -3.34 -18.31 -5.40
CA GLU A 101 -4.19 -17.26 -4.86
C GLU A 101 -4.02 -15.96 -5.66
N GLY A 102 -4.93 -15.00 -5.44
CA GLY A 102 -4.87 -13.71 -6.10
C GLY A 102 -3.78 -12.82 -5.53
N PHE A 103 -3.19 -12.01 -6.37
CA PHE A 103 -2.19 -11.01 -5.99
C PHE A 103 -2.31 -9.76 -6.86
N GLY A 104 -1.71 -8.67 -6.42
CA GLY A 104 -1.64 -7.43 -7.17
C GLY A 104 -0.58 -6.49 -6.60
N PHE A 105 -0.21 -5.49 -7.39
CA PHE A 105 0.77 -4.48 -7.02
C PHE A 105 0.31 -3.10 -7.48
N SER A 106 0.74 -2.05 -6.78
CA SER A 106 0.54 -0.67 -7.24
C SER A 106 1.01 -0.48 -8.68
N ASN A 107 0.41 0.46 -9.39
CA ASN A 107 0.56 0.67 -10.83
C ASN A 107 0.15 -0.55 -11.69
N ASN A 108 -0.55 -1.52 -11.13
CA ASN A 108 -0.81 -2.81 -11.77
C ASN A 108 0.46 -3.46 -12.34
N ALA A 109 1.60 -3.18 -11.69
CA ALA A 109 2.92 -3.62 -12.12
C ALA A 109 3.04 -5.15 -12.12
N MET A 110 3.79 -5.67 -13.10
CA MET A 110 4.08 -7.09 -13.24
C MET A 110 5.57 -7.31 -13.50
N GLY A 111 6.11 -8.35 -12.90
CA GLY A 111 7.42 -8.88 -13.27
C GLY A 111 7.32 -9.80 -14.49
N ALA A 112 8.42 -10.00 -15.18
CA ALA A 112 8.49 -10.99 -16.27
C ALA A 112 8.38 -12.42 -15.72
N ILE A 113 9.08 -12.68 -14.61
CA ILE A 113 9.01 -13.92 -13.83
C ILE A 113 9.00 -13.51 -12.37
N GLY A 114 7.90 -13.81 -11.63
CA GLY A 114 7.75 -13.42 -10.22
C GLY A 114 7.24 -11.98 -10.03
N PRO A 115 7.43 -11.40 -8.83
CA PRO A 115 6.94 -10.06 -8.51
C PRO A 115 7.66 -8.98 -9.32
N PRO A 116 7.06 -7.80 -9.52
CA PRO A 116 7.73 -6.66 -10.14
C PRO A 116 8.85 -6.12 -9.22
N SER A 117 9.75 -5.32 -9.79
CA SER A 117 10.67 -4.53 -8.98
C SER A 117 9.91 -3.44 -8.19
N PHE A 118 10.50 -3.00 -7.08
CA PHE A 118 9.99 -1.90 -6.29
C PHE A 118 9.76 -0.64 -7.15
N ASP A 119 10.70 -0.30 -8.03
CA ASP A 119 10.58 0.87 -8.90
C ASP A 119 9.39 0.81 -9.85
N LYS A 120 9.08 -0.36 -10.42
CA LYS A 120 7.91 -0.53 -11.28
C LYS A 120 6.58 -0.37 -10.54
N ALA A 121 6.55 -0.80 -9.28
CA ALA A 121 5.36 -0.69 -8.43
C ALA A 121 5.31 0.65 -7.68
N SER A 122 6.33 1.49 -7.73
CA SER A 122 6.42 2.69 -6.90
C SER A 122 5.42 3.77 -7.31
N ILE A 123 4.86 4.38 -6.28
CA ILE A 123 4.05 5.61 -6.32
C ILE A 123 4.76 6.67 -5.48
N GLU A 124 4.56 7.94 -5.79
CA GLU A 124 5.12 9.04 -5.05
C GLU A 124 4.02 9.79 -4.28
N LEU A 125 4.22 9.96 -2.97
CA LEU A 125 3.40 10.78 -2.12
C LEU A 125 4.12 12.11 -1.89
N THR A 126 3.53 13.21 -2.31
CA THR A 126 4.14 14.55 -2.23
C THR A 126 3.62 15.31 -1.01
N ALA A 127 4.37 16.29 -0.52
CA ALA A 127 4.01 17.04 0.69
C ALA A 127 2.81 17.97 0.51
N ASP A 128 2.47 18.33 -0.72
CA ASP A 128 1.34 19.19 -1.09
C ASP A 128 0.02 18.40 -1.23
N GLN A 129 0.09 17.08 -1.36
CA GLN A 129 -1.08 16.18 -1.42
C GLN A 129 -1.45 15.69 -0.02
N LYS A 130 -2.69 15.94 0.40
CA LYS A 130 -3.23 15.40 1.66
C LYS A 130 -3.75 13.97 1.51
N GLU A 131 -4.14 13.60 0.30
CA GLU A 131 -4.72 12.31 -0.01
C GLU A 131 -4.24 11.84 -1.38
N THR A 132 -3.87 10.56 -1.45
CA THR A 132 -3.52 9.88 -2.69
C THR A 132 -4.39 8.64 -2.84
N ASN A 133 -5.02 8.50 -3.99
CA ASN A 133 -5.90 7.37 -4.31
C ASN A 133 -5.25 6.53 -5.41
N ILE A 134 -5.10 5.23 -5.15
CA ILE A 134 -4.63 4.26 -6.14
C ILE A 134 -5.62 3.10 -6.28
N SER A 135 -5.60 2.45 -7.43
CA SER A 135 -6.37 1.23 -7.69
C SER A 135 -5.44 0.08 -8.07
N ILE A 136 -5.71 -1.10 -7.53
CA ILE A 136 -4.99 -2.33 -7.83
C ILE A 136 -6.00 -3.38 -8.28
N ASP A 137 -5.76 -3.95 -9.46
CA ASP A 137 -6.53 -5.07 -9.99
C ASP A 137 -5.93 -6.40 -9.54
N MET A 138 -6.73 -7.21 -8.84
CA MET A 138 -6.32 -8.56 -8.45
C MET A 138 -6.14 -9.46 -9.67
N ARG A 139 -5.04 -10.20 -9.70
CA ARG A 139 -4.71 -11.19 -10.72
C ARG A 139 -4.67 -12.59 -10.15
N TYR A 140 -5.16 -13.56 -10.94
CA TYR A 140 -5.19 -14.97 -10.58
C TYR A 140 -4.54 -15.77 -11.71
N MET A 141 -3.43 -16.46 -11.42
CA MET A 141 -2.66 -17.21 -12.43
C MET A 141 -3.25 -18.59 -12.70
N ILE A 142 -3.89 -19.20 -11.68
CA ILE A 142 -4.55 -20.50 -11.79
C ILE A 142 -6.06 -20.29 -11.66
N GLY A 143 -6.82 -20.82 -12.60
CA GLY A 143 -8.28 -20.70 -12.61
C GLY A 143 -8.79 -19.54 -13.46
N LYS A 144 -8.18 -19.29 -14.62
CA LYS A 144 -8.88 -18.58 -15.70
C LYS A 144 -10.18 -19.33 -15.94
N ASN A 145 -11.29 -18.72 -15.54
CA ASN A 145 -12.60 -19.22 -15.88
C ASN A 145 -12.65 -19.42 -17.40
N LYS A 146 -13.06 -20.59 -17.83
CA LYS A 146 -13.69 -20.72 -19.15
C LYS A 146 -14.84 -19.69 -19.14
N THR A 147 -14.66 -18.61 -19.85
CA THR A 147 -15.76 -17.80 -20.33
C THR A 147 -16.41 -18.64 -21.40
N ASP A 148 -17.56 -19.24 -21.07
CA ASP A 148 -18.54 -19.62 -22.06
C ASP A 148 -19.15 -18.34 -22.65
#